data_d0c0ecdb62cfa848c66cf3e9d84e01ea
#
_entry.id   d0c0ecdb62cfa848c66cf3e9d84e01ea
#
_cell.length_a   1.000
_cell.length_b   1.000
_cell.length_c   1.000
_cell.angle_alpha   90.00
_cell.angle_beta   90.00
_cell.angle_gamma   90.00
#
_symmetry.space_group_name_H-M   'P 1'
#
loop_
_entity.id
_entity.type
_entity.pdbx_description
1 polymer ?
#
loop_
_entity_poly.entity_id
_entity_poly.type
_entity_poly.pdbx_seq_one_letter_code
_entity_poly.pdbx_strand_id
1 'polypeptide(L)'
;EAREKVLRAIEELQYQPNKLARALTSSGFDAIMVISTRSTKTTAGNPFFSEVLHAITAKAEEEVFDVILQTSHNPAEDLQKCESKIKQKMIKGIIMLSSPADESFFAQLDKYDIPVVVIGKVEGQYAHVYSVDTDNFGDSIALTDALIESGHQNIACLHAPLDVHVSVDRVNGYKQSLAAHNI
;
A
#
# COMPACT_ATOMS: atom_id res chain seq x y z
N GLU A 1 -10.02 -34.33 27.38
CA GLU A 1 -9.15 -35.52 27.44
C GLU A 1 -8.46 -35.84 26.10
N ALA A 2 -9.17 -36.04 24.96
CA ALA A 2 -8.54 -36.31 23.66
C ALA A 2 -7.73 -35.12 23.14
N ARG A 3 -8.28 -33.89 23.23
CA ARG A 3 -7.61 -32.64 22.82
C ARG A 3 -6.32 -32.40 23.62
N GLU A 4 -6.34 -32.65 24.92
CA GLU A 4 -5.17 -32.47 25.81
C GLU A 4 -4.06 -33.46 25.48
N LYS A 5 -4.39 -34.73 25.16
CA LYS A 5 -3.41 -35.72 24.70
C LYS A 5 -2.73 -35.31 23.41
N VAL A 6 -3.52 -34.76 22.45
CA VAL A 6 -2.97 -34.27 21.18
C VAL A 6 -2.06 -33.06 21.40
N LEU A 7 -2.48 -32.10 22.25
CA LEU A 7 -1.66 -30.93 22.56
C LEU A 7 -0.34 -31.30 23.23
N ARG A 8 -0.35 -32.25 24.20
CA ARG A 8 0.90 -32.75 24.79
C ARG A 8 1.80 -33.43 23.77
N ALA A 9 1.25 -34.28 22.90
CA ALA A 9 2.05 -34.91 21.84
C ALA A 9 2.66 -33.91 20.89
N ILE A 10 1.92 -32.83 20.53
CA ILE A 10 2.45 -31.71 19.71
C ILE A 10 3.64 -31.05 20.42
N GLU A 11 3.53 -30.78 21.72
CA GLU A 11 4.58 -30.14 22.51
C GLU A 11 5.78 -31.06 22.68
N GLU A 12 5.60 -32.34 23.07
CA GLU A 12 6.65 -33.32 23.23
C GLU A 12 7.43 -33.62 21.95
N LEU A 13 6.73 -33.68 20.82
CA LEU A 13 7.33 -33.95 19.50
C LEU A 13 7.79 -32.68 18.78
N GLN A 14 7.60 -31.50 19.37
CA GLN A 14 7.84 -30.20 18.73
C GLN A 14 7.22 -30.13 17.32
N TYR A 15 6.06 -30.75 17.17
CA TYR A 15 5.38 -30.83 15.88
C TYR A 15 4.84 -29.46 15.46
N GLN A 16 5.31 -28.97 14.31
CA GLN A 16 4.75 -27.78 13.66
C GLN A 16 3.88 -28.20 12.47
N PRO A 17 2.59 -27.80 12.47
CA PRO A 17 1.72 -28.08 11.31
C PRO A 17 2.29 -27.48 10.04
N ASN A 18 2.36 -28.29 8.98
CA ASN A 18 2.82 -27.80 7.70
C ASN A 18 1.80 -26.80 7.11
N LYS A 19 2.21 -25.52 6.95
CA LYS A 19 1.35 -24.47 6.39
C LYS A 19 0.87 -24.82 4.98
N LEU A 20 1.70 -25.49 4.15
CA LEU A 20 1.31 -25.94 2.80
C LEU A 20 0.20 -26.97 2.85
N ALA A 21 0.31 -27.96 3.72
CA ALA A 21 -0.72 -29.00 3.88
C ALA A 21 -2.05 -28.41 4.38
N ARG A 22 -1.99 -27.42 5.29
CA ARG A 22 -3.19 -26.71 5.74
C ARG A 22 -3.82 -25.87 4.62
N ALA A 23 -3.02 -25.20 3.80
CA ALA A 23 -3.51 -24.39 2.68
C ALA A 23 -4.28 -25.22 1.64
N LEU A 24 -3.96 -26.51 1.49
CA LEU A 24 -4.71 -27.43 0.60
C LEU A 24 -6.13 -27.74 1.13
N THR A 25 -6.33 -27.68 2.43
CA THR A 25 -7.63 -27.97 3.07
C THR A 25 -8.39 -26.71 3.47
N SER A 26 -7.77 -25.55 3.38
CA SER A 26 -8.35 -24.24 3.67
C SER A 26 -8.53 -23.41 2.39
N SER A 27 -8.99 -22.16 2.54
CA SER A 27 -9.17 -21.22 1.42
C SER A 27 -7.86 -20.63 0.85
N GLY A 28 -6.70 -21.26 1.07
CA GLY A 28 -5.38 -20.80 0.64
C GLY A 28 -4.48 -20.35 1.80
N PHE A 29 -3.45 -19.58 1.50
CA PHE A 29 -2.51 -19.08 2.50
C PHE A 29 -3.03 -17.83 3.21
N ASP A 30 -2.77 -17.73 4.51
CA ASP A 30 -3.00 -16.52 5.30
C ASP A 30 -1.81 -15.58 5.08
N ALA A 31 -1.77 -14.93 3.91
CA ALA A 31 -0.74 -13.97 3.56
C ALA A 31 -1.35 -12.74 2.87
N ILE A 32 -0.71 -11.60 3.09
CA ILE A 32 -0.96 -10.35 2.38
C ILE A 32 0.26 -9.99 1.52
N MET A 33 0.01 -9.36 0.37
CA MET A 33 1.06 -8.87 -0.50
C MET A 33 1.19 -7.37 -0.36
N VAL A 34 2.38 -6.89 -0.02
CA VAL A 34 2.71 -5.47 0.02
C VAL A 34 3.48 -5.10 -1.24
N ILE A 35 2.97 -4.13 -1.99
CA ILE A 35 3.57 -3.69 -3.26
C ILE A 35 4.17 -2.30 -3.07
N SER A 36 5.45 -2.18 -3.41
CA SER A 36 6.13 -0.92 -3.59
C SER A 36 6.41 -0.69 -5.07
N THR A 37 5.63 0.18 -5.71
CA THR A 37 5.74 0.51 -7.14
C THR A 37 6.92 1.43 -7.45
N ARG A 38 7.54 2.01 -6.42
CA ARG A 38 8.72 2.87 -6.57
C ARG A 38 10.00 2.05 -6.49
N SER A 39 11.00 2.48 -7.25
CA SER A 39 12.31 1.82 -7.23
C SER A 39 12.87 1.80 -5.81
N THR A 40 13.55 0.72 -5.45
CA THR A 40 14.26 0.58 -4.17
C THR A 40 15.20 1.76 -3.88
N LYS A 41 15.74 2.40 -4.93
CA LYS A 41 16.57 3.61 -4.79
C LYS A 41 15.80 4.82 -4.27
N THR A 42 14.50 4.93 -4.61
CA THR A 42 13.65 6.07 -4.22
C THR A 42 13.01 5.85 -2.84
N THR A 43 12.78 4.59 -2.45
CA THR A 43 12.15 4.24 -1.17
C THR A 43 13.14 3.98 -0.05
N ALA A 44 14.33 3.48 -0.36
CA ALA A 44 15.33 3.06 0.64
C ALA A 44 15.85 4.22 1.52
N GLY A 45 15.73 5.47 1.07
CA GLY A 45 16.12 6.65 1.85
C GLY A 45 14.96 7.41 2.50
N ASN A 46 13.72 6.96 2.33
CA ASN A 46 12.54 7.65 2.89
C ASN A 46 12.01 6.88 4.10
N PRO A 47 12.13 7.43 5.32
CA PRO A 47 11.70 6.78 6.55
C PRO A 47 10.21 6.43 6.57
N PHE A 48 9.36 7.20 5.88
CA PHE A 48 7.93 6.93 5.77
C PHE A 48 7.64 5.48 5.32
N PHE A 49 8.29 5.02 4.26
CA PHE A 49 8.05 3.66 3.75
C PHE A 49 8.51 2.57 4.73
N SER A 50 9.61 2.82 5.44
CA SER A 50 10.11 1.90 6.46
C SER A 50 9.14 1.81 7.64
N GLU A 51 8.67 2.95 8.15
CA GLU A 51 7.71 3.00 9.25
C GLU A 51 6.38 2.33 8.90
N VAL A 52 5.84 2.63 7.72
CA VAL A 52 4.61 2.01 7.24
C VAL A 52 4.79 0.50 7.08
N LEU A 53 5.91 0.03 6.51
CA LEU A 53 6.15 -1.40 6.36
C LEU A 53 6.28 -2.09 7.71
N HIS A 54 6.94 -1.46 8.69
CA HIS A 54 7.00 -1.98 10.06
C HIS A 54 5.61 -2.08 10.70
N ALA A 55 4.78 -1.06 10.56
CA ALA A 55 3.41 -1.08 11.08
C ALA A 55 2.56 -2.19 10.43
N ILE A 56 2.69 -2.37 9.11
CA ILE A 56 2.01 -3.44 8.38
C ILE A 56 2.46 -4.81 8.88
N THR A 57 3.78 -5.03 9.01
CA THR A 57 4.31 -6.34 9.44
C THR A 57 3.93 -6.65 10.87
N ALA A 58 3.98 -5.67 11.78
CA ALA A 58 3.57 -5.86 13.17
C ALA A 58 2.08 -6.23 13.26
N LYS A 59 1.21 -5.53 12.51
CA LYS A 59 -0.21 -5.84 12.50
C LYS A 59 -0.52 -7.18 11.84
N ALA A 60 0.17 -7.52 10.77
CA ALA A 60 0.04 -8.83 10.12
C ALA A 60 0.43 -9.98 11.06
N GLU A 61 1.49 -9.81 11.86
CA GLU A 61 1.90 -10.79 12.87
C GLU A 61 0.84 -11.00 13.95
N GLU A 62 0.24 -9.92 14.46
CA GLU A 62 -0.88 -10.00 15.43
C GLU A 62 -2.07 -10.80 14.87
N GLU A 63 -2.38 -10.63 13.59
CA GLU A 63 -3.50 -11.29 12.91
C GLU A 63 -3.11 -12.64 12.27
N VAL A 64 -1.87 -13.11 12.50
CA VAL A 64 -1.32 -14.38 11.99
C VAL A 64 -1.26 -14.44 10.46
N PHE A 65 -1.00 -13.31 9.81
CA PHE A 65 -0.74 -13.23 8.39
C PHE A 65 0.76 -13.18 8.08
N ASP A 66 1.19 -13.91 7.06
CA ASP A 66 2.52 -13.73 6.47
C ASP A 66 2.50 -12.49 5.53
N VAL A 67 3.63 -11.79 5.41
CA VAL A 67 3.77 -10.65 4.51
C VAL A 67 4.69 -11.00 3.35
N ILE A 68 4.20 -10.83 2.12
CA ILE A 68 4.98 -10.99 0.89
C ILE A 68 5.26 -9.59 0.35
N LEU A 69 6.52 -9.15 0.46
CA LEU A 69 6.94 -7.87 -0.12
C LEU A 69 7.28 -8.04 -1.61
N GLN A 70 6.58 -7.31 -2.46
CA GLN A 70 6.83 -7.22 -3.89
C GLN A 70 7.40 -5.84 -4.22
N THR A 71 8.60 -5.83 -4.77
CA THR A 71 9.21 -4.62 -5.35
C THR A 71 9.30 -4.79 -6.86
N SER A 72 8.91 -3.79 -7.60
CA SER A 72 9.01 -3.78 -9.06
C SER A 72 9.21 -2.37 -9.59
N HIS A 73 9.62 -2.28 -10.85
CA HIS A 73 9.81 -1.03 -11.55
C HIS A 73 8.84 -0.91 -12.74
N ASN A 74 7.97 -1.91 -12.92
CA ASN A 74 7.06 -1.99 -14.06
C ASN A 74 5.64 -2.36 -13.58
N PRO A 75 4.66 -1.43 -13.69
CA PRO A 75 3.29 -1.68 -13.27
C PRO A 75 2.63 -2.90 -13.94
N ALA A 76 2.96 -3.19 -15.21
CA ALA A 76 2.41 -4.35 -15.91
C ALA A 76 2.92 -5.67 -15.32
N GLU A 77 4.19 -5.73 -14.92
CA GLU A 77 4.72 -6.90 -14.21
C GLU A 77 4.10 -7.06 -12.83
N ASP A 78 3.87 -5.94 -12.13
CA ASP A 78 3.22 -5.99 -10.82
C ASP A 78 1.81 -6.57 -10.91
N LEU A 79 1.05 -6.15 -11.91
CA LEU A 79 -0.29 -6.69 -12.15
C LEU A 79 -0.25 -8.21 -12.41
N GLN A 80 0.65 -8.66 -13.30
CA GLN A 80 0.83 -10.09 -13.58
C GLN A 80 1.17 -10.91 -12.34
N LYS A 81 2.05 -10.37 -11.48
CA LYS A 81 2.45 -11.01 -10.23
C LYS A 81 1.29 -11.07 -9.24
N CYS A 82 0.50 -9.99 -9.12
CA CYS A 82 -0.71 -9.98 -8.30
C CYS A 82 -1.68 -11.05 -8.76
N GLU A 83 -2.05 -11.03 -10.04
CA GLU A 83 -2.98 -12.01 -10.61
C GLU A 83 -2.52 -13.46 -10.42
N SER A 84 -1.22 -13.70 -10.62
CA SER A 84 -0.64 -15.03 -10.41
C SER A 84 -0.80 -15.48 -8.95
N LYS A 85 -0.48 -14.61 -7.98
CA LYS A 85 -0.60 -14.90 -6.55
C LYS A 85 -2.05 -15.11 -6.10
N ILE A 86 -2.98 -14.32 -6.65
CA ILE A 86 -4.42 -14.46 -6.39
C ILE A 86 -4.92 -15.80 -6.91
N LYS A 87 -4.64 -16.13 -8.20
CA LYS A 87 -5.07 -17.37 -8.84
C LYS A 87 -4.51 -18.63 -8.16
N GLN A 88 -3.29 -18.50 -7.62
CA GLN A 88 -2.65 -19.56 -6.82
C GLN A 88 -3.13 -19.62 -5.37
N LYS A 89 -4.05 -18.74 -4.96
CA LYS A 89 -4.52 -18.62 -3.57
C LYS A 89 -3.38 -18.42 -2.56
N MET A 90 -2.34 -17.72 -2.96
CA MET A 90 -1.16 -17.45 -2.12
C MET A 90 -1.31 -16.19 -1.28
N ILE A 91 -2.31 -15.36 -1.56
CA ILE A 91 -2.59 -14.12 -0.84
C ILE A 91 -4.10 -13.95 -0.65
N LYS A 92 -4.49 -13.27 0.42
CA LYS A 92 -5.86 -12.91 0.75
C LYS A 92 -6.14 -11.41 0.65
N GLY A 93 -5.12 -10.61 0.37
CA GLY A 93 -5.25 -9.17 0.20
C GLY A 93 -3.96 -8.55 -0.31
N ILE A 94 -4.07 -7.30 -0.76
CA ILE A 94 -2.95 -6.52 -1.29
C ILE A 94 -2.92 -5.17 -0.56
N ILE A 95 -1.73 -4.71 -0.20
CA ILE A 95 -1.49 -3.34 0.27
C ILE A 95 -0.52 -2.67 -0.70
N MET A 96 -0.92 -1.54 -1.27
CA MET A 96 -0.07 -0.72 -2.13
C MET A 96 0.45 0.48 -1.36
N LEU A 97 1.77 0.69 -1.39
CA LEU A 97 2.42 1.79 -0.67
C LEU A 97 2.36 3.14 -1.41
N SER A 98 1.73 3.18 -2.56
CA SER A 98 1.49 4.42 -3.33
C SER A 98 0.33 4.21 -4.29
N SER A 99 -0.37 5.31 -4.61
CA SER A 99 -1.45 5.32 -5.60
C SER A 99 -0.94 5.88 -6.92
N PRO A 100 -0.88 5.07 -8.00
CA PRO A 100 -0.56 5.57 -9.32
C PRO A 100 -1.67 6.50 -9.84
N ALA A 101 -1.30 7.51 -10.63
CA ALA A 101 -2.27 8.40 -11.28
C ALA A 101 -3.07 7.68 -12.39
N ASP A 102 -2.51 6.62 -12.99
CA ASP A 102 -3.26 5.71 -13.87
C ASP A 102 -3.89 4.59 -13.05
N GLU A 103 -5.19 4.65 -12.88
CA GLU A 103 -5.96 3.69 -12.07
C GLU A 103 -6.38 2.41 -12.83
N SER A 104 -5.92 2.20 -14.05
CA SER A 104 -6.21 0.99 -14.83
C SER A 104 -5.82 -0.30 -14.09
N PHE A 105 -4.80 -0.23 -13.27
CA PHE A 105 -4.35 -1.30 -12.39
C PHE A 105 -5.45 -1.72 -11.39
N PHE A 106 -6.12 -0.76 -10.74
CA PHE A 106 -7.19 -1.03 -9.78
C PHE A 106 -8.41 -1.65 -10.45
N ALA A 107 -8.80 -1.13 -11.63
CA ALA A 107 -9.91 -1.67 -12.40
C ALA A 107 -9.72 -3.14 -12.80
N GLN A 108 -8.47 -3.58 -12.92
CA GLN A 108 -8.16 -4.99 -13.20
C GLN A 108 -8.15 -5.84 -11.93
N LEU A 109 -7.61 -5.33 -10.82
CA LEU A 109 -7.61 -6.06 -9.55
C LEU A 109 -9.01 -6.17 -8.93
N ASP A 110 -9.88 -5.17 -9.13
CA ASP A 110 -11.24 -5.16 -8.60
C ASP A 110 -12.13 -6.29 -9.15
N LYS A 111 -11.69 -6.94 -10.25
CA LYS A 111 -12.34 -8.15 -10.78
C LYS A 111 -12.14 -9.40 -9.92
N TYR A 112 -11.17 -9.35 -9.01
CA TYR A 112 -10.90 -10.43 -8.07
C TYR A 112 -11.55 -10.10 -6.73
N ASP A 113 -12.15 -11.08 -6.10
CA ASP A 113 -12.82 -10.93 -4.81
C ASP A 113 -11.79 -10.98 -3.66
N ILE A 114 -10.85 -10.01 -3.67
CA ILE A 114 -9.89 -9.81 -2.58
C ILE A 114 -9.72 -8.31 -2.28
N PRO A 115 -9.56 -7.92 -1.01
CA PRO A 115 -9.35 -6.52 -0.65
C PRO A 115 -7.99 -6.00 -1.14
N VAL A 116 -8.01 -4.79 -1.70
CA VAL A 116 -6.83 -4.02 -2.07
C VAL A 116 -6.87 -2.71 -1.27
N VAL A 117 -5.89 -2.49 -0.42
CA VAL A 117 -5.75 -1.24 0.35
C VAL A 117 -4.63 -0.42 -0.27
N VAL A 118 -4.91 0.85 -0.55
CA VAL A 118 -3.97 1.76 -1.20
C VAL A 118 -3.61 2.88 -0.24
N ILE A 119 -2.33 3.08 0.01
CA ILE A 119 -1.84 4.28 0.69
C ILE A 119 -1.71 5.39 -0.34
N GLY A 120 -2.65 6.31 -0.29
CA GLY A 120 -2.84 7.38 -1.26
C GLY A 120 -4.26 7.41 -1.81
N LYS A 121 -4.58 8.46 -2.52
CA LYS A 121 -5.90 8.72 -3.10
C LYS A 121 -6.25 7.70 -4.17
N VAL A 122 -7.53 7.31 -4.20
CA VAL A 122 -8.17 6.55 -5.28
C VAL A 122 -9.40 7.34 -5.71
N GLU A 123 -9.51 7.67 -6.99
CA GLU A 123 -10.61 8.50 -7.53
C GLU A 123 -11.75 7.66 -8.09
N GLY A 124 -11.44 6.49 -8.65
CA GLY A 124 -12.43 5.56 -9.17
C GLY A 124 -13.29 4.92 -8.09
N GLN A 125 -14.44 4.39 -8.48
CA GLN A 125 -15.30 3.60 -7.61
C GLN A 125 -15.08 2.12 -7.88
N TYR A 126 -14.60 1.41 -6.88
CA TYR A 126 -14.26 -0.01 -6.92
C TYR A 126 -14.94 -0.74 -5.76
N ALA A 127 -15.30 -2.00 -5.97
CA ALA A 127 -15.95 -2.81 -4.94
C ALA A 127 -14.98 -3.26 -3.84
N HIS A 128 -13.72 -3.52 -4.19
CA HIS A 128 -12.74 -4.15 -3.31
C HIS A 128 -11.47 -3.31 -3.12
N VAL A 129 -11.43 -2.06 -3.63
CA VAL A 129 -10.29 -1.17 -3.46
C VAL A 129 -10.61 -0.09 -2.44
N TYR A 130 -9.77 0.05 -1.45
CA TYR A 130 -9.91 0.95 -0.31
C TYR A 130 -8.72 1.91 -0.26
N SER A 131 -8.99 3.20 -0.02
CA SER A 131 -7.99 4.26 0.06
C SER A 131 -7.74 4.65 1.52
N VAL A 132 -6.48 4.87 1.87
CA VAL A 132 -6.04 5.53 3.11
C VAL A 132 -5.11 6.65 2.72
N ASP A 133 -5.57 7.89 2.85
CA ASP A 133 -4.82 9.08 2.43
C ASP A 133 -5.03 10.25 3.39
N THR A 134 -4.20 11.28 3.24
CA THR A 134 -4.37 12.61 3.86
C THR A 134 -4.83 13.61 2.79
N ASP A 135 -5.30 14.78 3.21
CA ASP A 135 -5.65 15.86 2.27
C ASP A 135 -4.39 16.55 1.74
N ASN A 136 -3.66 15.85 0.86
CA ASN A 136 -2.42 16.35 0.26
C ASN A 136 -2.59 17.66 -0.50
N PHE A 137 -3.78 17.90 -1.07
CA PHE A 137 -4.10 19.13 -1.78
C PHE A 137 -4.27 20.30 -0.79
N GLY A 138 -5.11 20.13 0.23
CA GLY A 138 -5.34 21.12 1.28
C GLY A 138 -4.10 21.41 2.11
N ASP A 139 -3.34 20.39 2.48
CA ASP A 139 -2.07 20.54 3.20
C ASP A 139 -1.06 21.36 2.39
N SER A 140 -1.01 21.19 1.07
CA SER A 140 -0.12 21.96 0.19
C SER A 140 -0.56 23.42 0.06
N ILE A 141 -1.87 23.69 0.03
CA ILE A 141 -2.41 25.05 0.09
C ILE A 141 -1.97 25.69 1.41
N ALA A 142 -2.26 25.07 2.53
CA ALA A 142 -1.97 25.61 3.86
C ALA A 142 -0.47 25.93 4.05
N LEU A 143 0.40 25.04 3.56
CA LEU A 143 1.85 25.26 3.61
C LEU A 143 2.29 26.45 2.74
N THR A 144 1.72 26.58 1.54
CA THR A 144 2.04 27.67 0.61
C THR A 144 1.51 29.00 1.14
N ASP A 145 0.29 29.02 1.67
CA ASP A 145 -0.30 30.19 2.31
C ASP A 145 0.54 30.68 3.48
N ALA A 146 1.03 29.77 4.33
CA ALA A 146 1.91 30.13 5.45
C ALA A 146 3.22 30.83 5.00
N LEU A 147 3.78 30.41 3.85
CA LEU A 147 4.95 31.10 3.26
C LEU A 147 4.58 32.50 2.75
N ILE A 148 3.43 32.63 2.09
CA ILE A 148 2.94 33.90 1.55
C ILE A 148 2.64 34.88 2.71
N GLU A 149 1.96 34.44 3.75
CA GLU A 149 1.67 35.22 4.95
C GLU A 149 2.95 35.66 5.67
N SER A 150 4.02 34.86 5.57
CA SER A 150 5.35 35.24 6.08
C SER A 150 6.10 36.22 5.19
N GLY A 151 5.48 36.70 4.10
CA GLY A 151 6.01 37.74 3.20
C GLY A 151 6.81 37.21 2.01
N HIS A 152 6.82 35.91 1.78
CA HIS A 152 7.52 35.34 0.61
C HIS A 152 6.67 35.48 -0.67
N GLN A 153 7.28 36.05 -1.73
CA GLN A 153 6.64 36.22 -3.04
C GLN A 153 7.27 35.34 -4.13
N ASN A 154 8.50 34.87 -3.93
CA ASN A 154 9.20 33.99 -4.87
C ASN A 154 9.31 32.61 -4.22
N ILE A 155 8.32 31.77 -4.46
CA ILE A 155 8.19 30.44 -3.86
C ILE A 155 8.39 29.39 -4.95
N ALA A 156 9.26 28.42 -4.72
CA ALA A 156 9.50 27.29 -5.63
C ALA A 156 8.98 25.99 -5.03
N CYS A 157 8.35 25.16 -5.85
CA CYS A 157 7.91 23.83 -5.46
C CYS A 157 8.82 22.77 -6.07
N LEU A 158 9.52 22.02 -5.22
CA LEU A 158 10.25 20.81 -5.61
C LEU A 158 9.31 19.60 -5.41
N HIS A 159 9.01 18.92 -6.48
CA HIS A 159 8.07 17.78 -6.44
C HIS A 159 8.65 16.52 -7.06
N ALA A 160 8.12 15.37 -6.66
CA ALA A 160 8.38 14.08 -7.32
C ALA A 160 7.65 13.99 -8.67
N PRO A 161 7.96 13.01 -9.53
CA PRO A 161 7.23 12.80 -10.77
C PRO A 161 5.71 12.79 -10.57
N LEU A 162 4.98 13.29 -11.57
CA LEU A 162 3.51 13.43 -11.54
C LEU A 162 2.77 12.15 -11.99
N ASP A 163 3.37 11.01 -11.76
CA ASP A 163 2.85 9.68 -12.04
C ASP A 163 2.09 9.05 -10.85
N VAL A 164 1.99 9.81 -9.75
CA VAL A 164 1.25 9.42 -8.55
C VAL A 164 0.35 10.55 -8.06
N HIS A 165 -0.82 10.22 -7.56
CA HIS A 165 -1.82 11.19 -7.10
C HIS A 165 -1.28 12.18 -6.06
N VAL A 166 -0.52 11.71 -5.07
CA VAL A 166 0.06 12.58 -4.03
C VAL A 166 0.94 13.70 -4.60
N SER A 167 1.69 13.44 -5.66
CA SER A 167 2.52 14.48 -6.32
C SER A 167 1.67 15.47 -7.09
N VAL A 168 0.63 14.98 -7.78
CA VAL A 168 -0.33 15.81 -8.54
C VAL A 168 -1.08 16.74 -7.59
N ASP A 169 -1.64 16.20 -6.51
CA ASP A 169 -2.43 16.97 -5.55
C ASP A 169 -1.60 18.07 -4.87
N ARG A 170 -0.37 17.74 -4.43
CA ARG A 170 0.53 18.73 -3.82
C ARG A 170 0.91 19.86 -4.78
N VAL A 171 1.24 19.54 -6.03
CA VAL A 171 1.55 20.58 -7.04
C VAL A 171 0.34 21.43 -7.36
N ASN A 172 -0.85 20.84 -7.43
CA ASN A 172 -2.08 21.57 -7.70
C ASN A 172 -2.46 22.48 -6.53
N GLY A 173 -2.33 22.03 -5.29
CA GLY A 173 -2.54 22.84 -4.10
C GLY A 173 -1.59 24.05 -4.04
N TYR A 174 -0.30 23.83 -4.29
CA TYR A 174 0.68 24.90 -4.42
C TYR A 174 0.28 25.93 -5.48
N LYS A 175 -0.06 25.50 -6.69
CA LYS A 175 -0.47 26.39 -7.78
C LYS A 175 -1.73 27.17 -7.43
N GLN A 176 -2.71 26.53 -6.79
CA GLN A 176 -3.96 27.16 -6.41
C GLN A 176 -3.73 28.26 -5.37
N SER A 177 -2.88 28.03 -4.37
CA SER A 177 -2.54 29.04 -3.38
C SER A 177 -1.87 30.26 -4.00
N LEU A 178 -0.86 30.08 -4.89
CA LEU A 178 -0.22 31.18 -5.60
C LEU A 178 -1.24 31.98 -6.43
N ALA A 179 -2.09 31.29 -7.19
CA ALA A 179 -3.10 31.95 -8.02
C ALA A 179 -4.11 32.77 -7.18
N ALA A 180 -4.52 32.25 -6.02
CA ALA A 180 -5.41 32.95 -5.09
C ALA A 180 -4.81 34.25 -4.53
N HIS A 181 -3.48 34.32 -4.42
CA HIS A 181 -2.74 35.49 -3.95
C HIS A 181 -2.14 36.36 -5.06
N ASN A 182 -2.42 36.07 -6.33
CA ASN A 182 -1.89 36.75 -7.50
C ASN A 182 -0.34 36.74 -7.59
N ILE A 183 0.26 35.63 -7.20
CA ILE A 183 1.71 35.36 -7.29
C ILE A 183 2.01 34.38 -8.44
#